data_e7dd29a3a9264bac71f556fcf9a75499
#
_entry.id   e7dd29a3a9264bac71f556fcf9a75499
#
_cell.length_a   1.000
_cell.length_b   1.000
_cell.length_c   1.000
_cell.angle_alpha   90.00
_cell.angle_beta   90.00
_cell.angle_gamma   90.00
#
_symmetry.space_group_name_H-M   'P 1'
#
loop_
_entity.id
_entity.type
_entity.pdbx_description
1 polymer ?
#
loop_
_entity_poly.entity_id
_entity_poly.type
_entity_poly.pdbx_seq_one_letter_code
_entity_poly.pdbx_strand_id
1 'polypeptide(L)'
;MIHDFDLLLASVGSEVVSIEAVGVAVLTSRTDIANVRLRFASGCIANLTASRISRDRVRKIRFFQQDAYVSIDCAAREVEVYRLEPDHGRRVIRGGAIDVQDAEPLALELADFVEAVRLRRQPRVTGEDGRRALALAERVSTEMRRGL
;
A
#
# COMPACT_ATOMS: atom_id res chain seq x y z
N MET A 1 6.00 6.51 -1.86
CA MET A 1 6.38 5.24 -1.20
C MET A 1 6.04 5.18 0.28
N ILE A 2 6.22 6.24 1.11
CA ILE A 2 5.90 6.15 2.56
C ILE A 2 4.42 5.82 2.79
N HIS A 3 3.50 6.42 2.06
CA HIS A 3 2.06 6.11 2.14
C HIS A 3 1.75 4.67 1.70
N ASP A 4 2.54 4.09 0.81
CA ASP A 4 2.37 2.71 0.37
C ASP A 4 2.82 1.75 1.48
N PHE A 5 3.87 2.11 2.24
CA PHE A 5 4.29 1.36 3.41
C PHE A 5 3.25 1.39 4.53
N ASP A 6 2.65 2.55 4.78
CA ASP A 6 1.58 2.70 5.76
C ASP A 6 0.38 1.80 5.41
N LEU A 7 -0.10 1.89 4.17
CA LEU A 7 -1.20 1.04 3.67
C LEU A 7 -0.86 -0.45 3.76
N LEU A 8 0.37 -0.86 3.42
CA LEU A 8 0.79 -2.24 3.50
C LEU A 8 0.84 -2.75 4.94
N LEU A 9 1.43 -1.97 5.85
CA LEU A 9 1.52 -2.34 7.26
C LEU A 9 0.13 -2.49 7.88
N ALA A 10 -0.80 -1.58 7.55
CA ALA A 10 -2.19 -1.66 7.99
C ALA A 10 -2.94 -2.86 7.39
N SER A 11 -2.71 -3.16 6.10
CA SER A 11 -3.44 -4.22 5.38
C SER A 11 -2.94 -5.62 5.71
N VAL A 12 -1.63 -5.80 5.91
CA VAL A 12 -1.03 -7.12 6.17
C VAL A 12 -1.07 -7.47 7.66
N GLY A 13 -0.97 -6.49 8.54
CA GLY A 13 -1.05 -6.69 10.00
C GLY A 13 0.05 -7.60 10.56
N SER A 14 1.22 -7.68 9.92
CA SER A 14 2.32 -8.56 10.29
C SER A 14 3.66 -7.83 10.18
N GLU A 15 4.68 -8.33 10.85
CA GLU A 15 6.02 -7.74 10.84
C GLU A 15 6.77 -8.02 9.53
N VAL A 16 7.56 -7.05 9.06
CA VAL A 16 8.47 -7.20 7.93
C VAL A 16 9.76 -7.88 8.40
N VAL A 17 9.99 -9.10 7.93
CA VAL A 17 11.15 -9.94 8.29
C VAL A 17 12.29 -9.88 7.28
N SER A 18 12.02 -9.51 6.02
CA SER A 18 13.05 -9.36 4.98
C SER A 18 12.73 -8.21 4.05
N ILE A 19 13.77 -7.50 3.63
CA ILE A 19 13.71 -6.38 2.70
C ILE A 19 14.77 -6.62 1.62
N GLU A 20 14.34 -6.59 0.36
CA GLU A 20 15.21 -6.51 -0.81
C GLU A 20 14.85 -5.20 -1.52
N ALA A 21 15.82 -4.31 -1.71
CA ALA A 21 15.54 -2.99 -2.27
C ALA A 21 16.66 -2.53 -3.21
N VAL A 22 16.25 -2.04 -4.37
CA VAL A 22 17.16 -1.44 -5.37
C VAL A 22 16.66 -0.05 -5.71
N GLY A 23 17.56 0.91 -5.65
CA GLY A 23 17.32 2.30 -6.04
C GLY A 23 18.24 2.70 -7.18
N VAL A 24 17.72 3.37 -8.20
CA VAL A 24 18.49 3.81 -9.37
C VAL A 24 18.36 5.32 -9.55
N ALA A 25 19.50 5.99 -9.70
CA ALA A 25 19.59 7.39 -10.12
C ALA A 25 19.65 7.41 -11.66
N VAL A 26 18.68 8.06 -12.31
CA VAL A 26 18.56 8.12 -13.78
C VAL A 26 18.75 9.53 -14.31
N LEU A 27 17.99 10.48 -13.78
CA LEU A 27 18.00 11.91 -14.21
C LEU A 27 18.60 12.82 -13.14
N THR A 28 18.66 12.39 -11.90
CA THR A 28 19.19 13.19 -10.78
C THR A 28 20.29 12.43 -10.04
N SER A 29 20.98 13.11 -9.14
CA SER A 29 21.97 12.48 -8.23
C SER A 29 21.32 11.70 -7.07
N ARG A 30 20.00 11.59 -7.05
CA ARG A 30 19.25 10.85 -6.02
C ARG A 30 18.51 9.68 -6.67
N THR A 31 18.01 8.76 -5.85
CA THR A 31 17.16 7.66 -6.32
C THR A 31 15.93 8.21 -7.05
N ASP A 32 15.82 7.92 -8.33
CA ASP A 32 14.69 8.32 -9.19
C ASP A 32 13.67 7.20 -9.34
N ILE A 33 14.14 5.96 -9.35
CA ILE A 33 13.30 4.74 -9.37
C ILE A 33 13.72 3.85 -8.22
N ALA A 34 12.77 3.29 -7.49
CA ALA A 34 13.00 2.31 -6.44
C ALA A 34 12.09 1.10 -6.63
N ASN A 35 12.67 -0.08 -6.52
CA ASN A 35 11.95 -1.36 -6.45
C ASN A 35 12.25 -1.99 -5.10
N VAL A 36 11.19 -2.42 -4.42
CA VAL A 36 11.27 -2.97 -3.07
C VAL A 36 10.45 -4.24 -3.01
N ARG A 37 11.05 -5.29 -2.46
CA ARG A 37 10.37 -6.54 -2.10
C ARG A 37 10.41 -6.71 -0.60
N LEU A 38 9.25 -6.86 0.00
CA LEU A 38 9.08 -7.10 1.43
C LEU A 38 8.54 -8.50 1.65
N ARG A 39 9.08 -9.20 2.63
CA ARG A 39 8.51 -10.44 3.16
C ARG A 39 8.05 -10.21 4.58
N PHE A 40 6.83 -10.64 4.87
CA PHE A 40 6.22 -10.54 6.19
C PHE A 40 6.31 -11.87 6.93
N ALA A 41 6.28 -11.83 8.26
CA ALA A 41 6.28 -13.02 9.11
C ALA A 41 5.06 -13.94 8.84
N SER A 42 3.93 -13.37 8.41
CA SER A 42 2.74 -14.12 7.96
C SER A 42 2.94 -14.91 6.65
N GLY A 43 4.10 -14.76 5.98
CA GLY A 43 4.35 -15.32 4.66
C GLY A 43 3.89 -14.44 3.50
N CYS A 44 3.19 -13.34 3.76
CA CYS A 44 2.82 -12.38 2.73
C CYS A 44 4.07 -11.78 2.08
N ILE A 45 4.00 -11.55 0.77
CA ILE A 45 5.06 -10.88 0.00
C ILE A 45 4.45 -9.66 -0.68
N ALA A 46 5.10 -8.51 -0.52
CA ALA A 46 4.73 -7.28 -1.21
C ALA A 46 5.86 -6.82 -2.14
N ASN A 47 5.50 -6.44 -3.36
CA ASN A 47 6.41 -5.80 -4.29
C ASN A 47 5.93 -4.38 -4.54
N LEU A 48 6.83 -3.42 -4.39
CA LEU A 48 6.55 -2.01 -4.58
C LEU A 48 7.50 -1.43 -5.62
N THR A 49 6.95 -0.59 -6.48
CA THR A 49 7.74 0.23 -7.40
C THR A 49 7.33 1.68 -7.21
N ALA A 50 8.29 2.55 -7.03
CA ALA A 50 8.06 3.99 -7.04
C ALA A 50 9.02 4.66 -8.01
N SER A 51 8.48 5.55 -8.82
CA SER A 51 9.24 6.35 -9.77
C SER A 51 8.77 7.80 -9.68
N ARG A 52 9.71 8.74 -9.70
CA ARG A 52 9.41 10.17 -9.81
C ARG A 52 9.69 10.74 -11.20
N ILE A 53 10.19 9.91 -12.09
CA ILE A 53 10.53 10.28 -13.47
C ILE A 53 9.60 9.65 -14.50
N SER A 54 8.71 8.74 -14.10
CA SER A 54 7.72 8.15 -15.01
C SER A 54 6.75 9.22 -15.50
N ARG A 55 6.44 9.16 -16.79
CA ARG A 55 5.50 10.08 -17.45
C ARG A 55 4.10 9.94 -16.89
N ASP A 56 3.66 8.70 -16.66
CA ASP A 56 2.33 8.39 -16.18
C ASP A 56 2.28 8.40 -14.65
N ARG A 57 1.26 9.05 -14.10
CA ARG A 57 0.99 9.05 -12.66
C ARG A 57 0.13 7.83 -12.32
N VAL A 58 0.78 6.71 -12.03
CA VAL A 58 0.09 5.49 -11.59
C VAL A 58 0.16 5.37 -10.07
N ARG A 59 -0.97 5.16 -9.43
CA ARG A 59 -1.05 4.81 -8.02
C ARG A 59 -2.04 3.67 -7.85
N LYS A 60 -1.56 2.45 -8.07
CA LYS A 60 -2.36 1.23 -8.09
C LYS A 60 -1.84 0.21 -7.10
N ILE A 61 -2.76 -0.37 -6.33
CA ILE A 61 -2.48 -1.42 -5.36
C ILE A 61 -3.26 -2.67 -5.77
N ARG A 62 -2.63 -3.82 -5.71
CA ARG A 62 -3.27 -5.11 -6.02
C ARG A 62 -3.00 -6.11 -4.90
N PHE A 63 -4.06 -6.78 -4.47
CA PHE A 63 -3.97 -7.88 -3.52
C PHE A 63 -4.35 -9.18 -4.22
N PHE A 64 -3.51 -10.17 -4.05
CA PHE A 64 -3.71 -11.53 -4.54
C PHE A 64 -3.84 -12.44 -3.33
N GLN A 65 -5.01 -13.02 -3.17
CA GLN A 65 -5.33 -13.99 -2.13
C GLN A 65 -5.74 -15.31 -2.79
N GLN A 66 -5.83 -16.38 -2.02
CA GLN A 66 -6.12 -17.72 -2.56
C GLN A 66 -7.40 -17.76 -3.40
N ASP A 67 -8.45 -17.07 -2.95
CA ASP A 67 -9.77 -17.06 -3.57
C ASP A 67 -10.27 -15.65 -3.94
N ALA A 68 -9.39 -14.64 -3.89
CA ALA A 68 -9.76 -13.26 -4.17
C ALA A 68 -8.64 -12.46 -4.83
N TYR A 69 -9.04 -11.57 -5.71
CA TYR A 69 -8.21 -10.53 -6.30
C TYR A 69 -8.86 -9.18 -6.03
N VAL A 70 -8.09 -8.24 -5.54
CA VAL A 70 -8.51 -6.85 -5.31
C VAL A 70 -7.58 -5.91 -6.06
N SER A 71 -8.13 -5.00 -6.83
CA SER A 71 -7.42 -3.93 -7.52
C SER A 71 -7.95 -2.58 -7.06
N ILE A 72 -7.08 -1.72 -6.57
CA ILE A 72 -7.39 -0.37 -6.13
C ILE A 72 -6.59 0.59 -6.98
N ASP A 73 -7.27 1.43 -7.75
CA ASP A 73 -6.67 2.55 -8.46
C ASP A 73 -6.96 3.85 -7.70
N CYS A 74 -5.96 4.31 -6.95
CA CYS A 74 -6.12 5.52 -6.14
C CYS A 74 -6.20 6.80 -7.00
N ALA A 75 -5.70 6.78 -8.24
CA ALA A 75 -5.77 7.93 -9.13
C ALA A 75 -7.14 8.05 -9.80
N ALA A 76 -7.69 6.93 -10.24
CA ALA A 76 -9.03 6.84 -10.82
C ALA A 76 -10.15 6.77 -9.76
N ARG A 77 -9.83 6.51 -8.51
CA ARG A 77 -10.77 6.21 -7.41
C ARG A 77 -11.65 5.01 -7.72
N GLU A 78 -11.05 3.97 -8.27
CA GLU A 78 -11.75 2.75 -8.66
C GLU A 78 -11.27 1.58 -7.79
N VAL A 79 -12.21 0.73 -7.41
CA VAL A 79 -11.94 -0.53 -6.71
C VAL A 79 -12.65 -1.65 -7.44
N GLU A 80 -11.92 -2.70 -7.75
CA GLU A 80 -12.45 -3.94 -8.30
C GLU A 80 -12.15 -5.09 -7.36
N VAL A 81 -13.12 -5.95 -7.14
CA VAL A 81 -12.97 -7.17 -6.36
C VAL A 81 -13.51 -8.34 -7.14
N TYR A 82 -12.71 -9.37 -7.28
CA TYR A 82 -13.09 -10.64 -7.89
C TYR A 82 -12.86 -11.76 -6.89
N ARG A 83 -13.81 -12.67 -6.76
CA ARG A 83 -13.76 -13.82 -5.87
C ARG A 83 -14.07 -15.12 -6.61
N LEU A 84 -13.45 -16.18 -6.16
CA LEU A 84 -13.70 -17.51 -6.66
C LEU A 84 -14.77 -18.17 -5.77
N GLU A 85 -16.00 -18.29 -6.28
CA GLU A 85 -17.16 -18.79 -5.54
C GLU A 85 -17.62 -20.15 -6.04
N PRO A 86 -18.16 -21.02 -5.16
CA PRO A 86 -18.77 -22.28 -5.60
C PRO A 86 -20.10 -22.01 -6.34
N ASP A 87 -20.30 -22.68 -7.46
CA ASP A 87 -21.53 -22.63 -8.24
C ASP A 87 -21.83 -24.01 -8.83
N HIS A 88 -22.88 -24.68 -8.35
CA HIS A 88 -23.32 -26.02 -8.81
C HIS A 88 -22.18 -27.05 -8.99
N GLY A 89 -21.28 -27.14 -8.02
CA GLY A 89 -20.14 -28.07 -8.04
C GLY A 89 -18.96 -27.63 -8.90
N ARG A 90 -18.98 -26.42 -9.46
CA ARG A 90 -17.86 -25.75 -10.12
C ARG A 90 -17.43 -24.52 -9.33
N ARG A 91 -16.26 -24.00 -9.65
CA ARG A 91 -15.80 -22.71 -9.10
C ARG A 91 -15.87 -21.66 -10.21
N VAL A 92 -16.54 -20.54 -9.94
CA VAL A 92 -16.71 -19.44 -10.89
C VAL A 92 -16.15 -18.15 -10.31
N ILE A 93 -15.62 -17.30 -11.18
CA ILE A 93 -15.16 -15.97 -10.79
C ILE A 93 -16.35 -15.04 -10.81
N ARG A 94 -16.64 -14.42 -9.66
CA ARG A 94 -17.66 -13.37 -9.51
C ARG A 94 -17.03 -12.11 -8.97
N GLY A 95 -17.56 -10.96 -9.35
CA GLY A 95 -17.11 -9.66 -8.87
C GLY A 95 -17.16 -8.59 -9.96
N GLY A 96 -16.47 -7.51 -9.70
CA GLY A 96 -16.40 -6.34 -10.58
C GLY A 96 -16.09 -5.08 -9.79
N ALA A 97 -16.43 -3.94 -10.35
CA ALA A 97 -16.28 -2.64 -9.73
C ALA A 97 -17.16 -2.52 -8.47
N ILE A 98 -16.62 -1.89 -7.45
CA ILE A 98 -17.32 -1.53 -6.21
C ILE A 98 -17.51 -0.01 -6.21
N ASP A 99 -18.69 0.45 -5.85
CA ASP A 99 -18.95 1.87 -5.63
C ASP A 99 -18.06 2.40 -4.49
N VAL A 100 -17.27 3.41 -4.81
CA VAL A 100 -16.39 4.09 -3.86
C VAL A 100 -16.99 5.47 -3.59
N GLN A 101 -17.12 5.82 -2.32
CA GLN A 101 -17.58 7.14 -1.93
C GLN A 101 -16.64 8.21 -2.50
N ASP A 102 -17.17 9.14 -3.27
CA ASP A 102 -16.41 10.27 -3.79
C ASP A 102 -16.23 11.31 -2.69
N ALA A 103 -15.11 11.19 -1.98
CA ALA A 103 -14.72 12.11 -0.92
C ALA A 103 -13.26 12.52 -1.10
N GLU A 104 -12.96 13.74 -0.72
CA GLU A 104 -11.61 14.27 -0.76
C GLU A 104 -10.79 13.67 0.40
N PRO A 105 -9.66 12.96 0.12
CA PRO A 105 -8.93 12.20 1.14
C PRO A 105 -8.43 13.05 2.31
N LEU A 106 -7.91 14.25 2.05
CA LEU A 106 -7.41 15.15 3.09
C LEU A 106 -8.55 15.64 3.99
N ALA A 107 -9.72 15.90 3.42
CA ALA A 107 -10.89 16.30 4.20
C ALA A 107 -11.33 15.19 5.15
N LEU A 108 -11.30 13.93 4.70
CA LEU A 108 -11.62 12.78 5.55
C LEU A 108 -10.60 12.58 6.67
N GLU A 109 -9.31 12.74 6.37
CA GLU A 109 -8.23 12.65 7.36
C GLU A 109 -8.39 13.72 8.46
N LEU A 110 -8.58 14.96 8.05
CA LEU A 110 -8.78 16.08 8.99
C LEU A 110 -10.07 15.91 9.82
N ALA A 111 -11.15 15.45 9.20
CA ALA A 111 -12.42 15.21 9.90
C ALA A 111 -12.26 14.11 10.96
N ASP A 112 -11.62 12.99 10.65
CA ASP A 112 -11.36 11.92 11.63
C ASP A 112 -10.49 12.41 12.79
N PHE A 113 -9.45 13.19 12.48
CA PHE A 113 -8.57 13.75 13.51
C PHE A 113 -9.31 14.69 14.45
N VAL A 114 -10.07 15.65 13.90
CA VAL A 114 -10.86 16.61 14.69
C VAL A 114 -11.90 15.88 15.56
N GLU A 115 -12.58 14.90 14.98
CA GLU A 115 -13.55 14.09 15.71
C GLU A 115 -12.90 13.27 16.83
N ALA A 116 -11.72 12.68 16.56
CA ALA A 116 -10.95 11.95 17.56
C ALA A 116 -10.58 12.82 18.75
N VAL A 117 -10.17 14.08 18.50
CA VAL A 117 -9.89 15.06 19.57
C VAL A 117 -11.14 15.40 20.36
N ARG A 118 -12.27 15.68 19.68
CA ARG A 118 -13.55 16.01 20.35
C ARG A 118 -14.06 14.89 21.25
N LEU A 119 -13.96 13.65 20.75
CA LEU A 119 -14.47 12.46 21.44
C LEU A 119 -13.43 11.81 22.38
N ARG A 120 -12.22 12.37 22.46
CA ARG A 120 -11.08 11.81 23.21
C ARG A 120 -10.82 10.33 22.90
N ARG A 121 -10.95 9.96 21.62
CA ARG A 121 -10.64 8.63 21.09
C ARG A 121 -9.36 8.64 20.26
N GLN A 122 -8.83 7.48 19.96
CA GLN A 122 -7.74 7.33 18.97
C GLN A 122 -8.27 7.65 17.56
N PRO A 123 -7.50 8.38 16.72
CA PRO A 123 -7.80 8.50 15.30
C PRO A 123 -7.60 7.15 14.59
N ARG A 124 -8.15 7.01 13.40
CA ARG A 124 -7.98 5.79 12.59
C ARG A 124 -6.53 5.50 12.24
N VAL A 125 -5.77 6.54 11.93
CA VAL A 125 -4.32 6.47 11.70
C VAL A 125 -3.64 7.19 12.85
N THR A 126 -2.85 6.46 13.61
CA THR A 126 -2.19 6.97 14.81
C THR A 126 -0.77 7.46 14.52
N GLY A 127 -0.20 8.22 15.44
CA GLY A 127 1.23 8.58 15.37
C GLY A 127 2.15 7.36 15.40
N GLU A 128 1.72 6.26 16.03
CA GLU A 128 2.48 4.99 16.01
C GLU A 128 2.48 4.34 14.63
N ASP A 129 1.36 4.39 13.90
CA ASP A 129 1.29 3.89 12.52
C ASP A 129 2.23 4.70 11.62
N GLY A 130 2.22 6.03 11.74
CA GLY A 130 3.15 6.90 11.03
C GLY A 130 4.62 6.61 11.38
N ARG A 131 4.93 6.37 12.65
CA ARG A 131 6.28 5.99 13.11
C ARG A 131 6.72 4.66 12.48
N ARG A 132 5.85 3.65 12.43
CA ARG A 132 6.13 2.35 11.81
C ARG A 132 6.39 2.47 10.31
N ALA A 133 5.59 3.27 9.61
CA ALA A 133 5.78 3.53 8.18
C ALA A 133 7.12 4.23 7.91
N LEU A 134 7.48 5.22 8.72
CA LEU A 134 8.77 5.92 8.61
C LEU A 134 9.94 4.98 8.91
N ALA A 135 9.88 4.18 9.96
CA ALA A 135 10.92 3.20 10.30
C ALA A 135 11.15 2.19 9.17
N LEU A 136 10.08 1.73 8.51
CA LEU A 136 10.20 0.86 7.33
C LEU A 136 10.86 1.61 6.15
N ALA A 137 10.50 2.88 5.92
CA ALA A 137 11.10 3.70 4.87
C ALA A 137 12.61 3.88 5.09
N GLU A 138 13.04 4.09 6.33
CA GLU A 138 14.47 4.20 6.70
C GLU A 138 15.23 2.88 6.47
N ARG A 139 14.63 1.74 6.87
CA ARG A 139 15.20 0.41 6.61
C ARG A 139 15.37 0.15 5.11
N VAL A 140 14.35 0.44 4.31
CA VAL A 140 14.39 0.31 2.84
C VAL A 140 15.45 1.22 2.24
N SER A 141 15.54 2.47 2.69
CA SER A 141 16.56 3.41 2.22
C SER A 141 17.97 2.95 2.56
N THR A 142 18.14 2.32 3.70
CA THR A 142 19.43 1.73 4.12
C THR A 142 19.82 0.54 3.25
N GLU A 143 18.83 -0.33 2.94
CA GLU A 143 19.07 -1.49 2.08
C GLU A 143 19.43 -1.07 0.65
N MET A 144 18.76 -0.07 0.07
CA MET A 144 19.13 0.49 -1.23
C MET A 144 20.57 1.01 -1.30
N ARG A 145 21.10 1.55 -0.21
CA ARG A 145 22.50 2.03 -0.14
C ARG A 145 23.54 0.90 -0.03
N ARG A 146 23.15 -0.27 0.46
CA ARG A 146 24.02 -1.44 0.58
C ARG A 146 24.17 -2.21 -0.73
N GLY A 147 23.18 -2.10 -1.60
CA GLY A 147 23.15 -2.79 -2.89
C GLY A 147 23.80 -2.01 -4.05
N LEU A 148 24.37 -0.82 -3.75
CA LEU A 148 25.19 -0.02 -4.67
C LEU A 148 26.67 -0.21 -4.31
#